data_5222552aed1b4fe147e55b3962e7cc81
#
_entry.id   5222552aed1b4fe147e55b3962e7cc81
#
_cell.length_a   1.000
_cell.length_b   1.000
_cell.length_c   1.000
_cell.angle_alpha   90.00
_cell.angle_beta   90.00
_cell.angle_gamma   90.00
#
_symmetry.space_group_name_H-M   'P 1'
#
loop_
_entity.id
_entity.type
_entity.pdbx_description
1 polymer ?
#
loop_
_entity_poly.entity_id
_entity_poly.type
_entity_poly.pdbx_seq_one_letter_code
_entity_poly.pdbx_strand_id
1 'polypeptide(L)'
;VWTGGKSGTPVDEKSVPGLDEDVVTMSIEAARNALARAQIDPVDIRAVWVGSESHPYAVKPTSTLVADALGIAPATLAADWEFACKAGSEAVQASLGLVGSGMAAYAMAIGMDTAQGRPGDALEYTAAAGGAAFILGPGEEAVATIEATYSYVTDTPDFWRRSHETYPSHGDRFTGAPAYFDHVLNAAQIMMDAYGAEPSDFEYAIFHQPNVKFPSRAAKMLGFTPDQIAPGLLVGQIGNVYSGSSLLGLSATLDIAQPGERILLVSYGSGAGSDALVLTVTDKIDEKRDLAPKTAAYIERRTEIDYAVYTRYRGKLNK
;
A
#
# COMPACT_ATOMS: atom_id res chain seq x y z
N VAL A 1 3.09 1.20 -23.62
CA VAL A 1 3.20 -0.25 -23.30
C VAL A 1 2.89 -1.06 -24.56
N TRP A 2 3.80 -1.96 -24.97
CA TRP A 2 3.57 -2.81 -26.13
C TRP A 2 2.63 -3.95 -25.75
N THR A 3 1.39 -3.91 -26.23
CA THR A 3 0.34 -4.87 -25.86
C THR A 3 0.20 -6.04 -26.83
N GLY A 4 1.11 -6.16 -27.82
CA GLY A 4 0.99 -7.19 -28.87
C GLY A 4 -0.28 -7.08 -29.71
N GLY A 5 -0.88 -5.90 -29.80
CA GLY A 5 -2.12 -5.63 -30.57
C GLY A 5 -3.42 -6.08 -29.90
N LYS A 6 -3.39 -6.50 -28.62
CA LYS A 6 -4.63 -6.79 -27.86
C LYS A 6 -5.24 -5.48 -27.35
N SER A 7 -6.49 -5.23 -27.67
CA SER A 7 -7.27 -4.15 -27.08
C SER A 7 -7.54 -4.46 -25.60
N GLY A 8 -7.31 -3.48 -24.72
CA GLY A 8 -7.59 -3.57 -23.28
C GLY A 8 -6.38 -4.02 -22.47
N THR A 9 -5.50 -3.08 -22.16
CA THR A 9 -4.46 -3.23 -21.15
C THR A 9 -5.11 -3.29 -19.76
N PRO A 10 -4.54 -4.07 -18.80
CA PRO A 10 -5.02 -4.10 -17.42
C PRO A 10 -4.76 -2.78 -16.68
N VAL A 11 -3.86 -1.94 -17.19
CA VAL A 11 -3.53 -0.59 -16.72
C VAL A 11 -3.17 0.28 -17.93
N ASP A 12 -3.38 1.58 -17.85
CA ASP A 12 -3.03 2.54 -18.92
C ASP A 12 -1.53 2.84 -18.90
N GLU A 13 -1.00 3.12 -17.70
CA GLU A 13 0.40 3.39 -17.41
C GLU A 13 0.82 2.64 -16.14
N LYS A 14 2.12 2.51 -15.93
CA LYS A 14 2.66 2.03 -14.66
C LYS A 14 3.88 2.83 -14.25
N SER A 15 4.01 3.07 -12.95
CA SER A 15 5.18 3.73 -12.37
C SER A 15 6.41 2.80 -12.39
N VAL A 16 7.55 3.39 -12.70
CA VAL A 16 8.84 2.72 -12.73
C VAL A 16 9.83 3.60 -11.94
N PRO A 17 10.60 3.04 -11.00
CA PRO A 17 11.58 3.83 -10.27
C PRO A 17 12.69 4.32 -11.22
N GLY A 18 13.25 5.50 -10.95
CA GLY A 18 14.46 5.99 -11.58
C GLY A 18 15.67 5.09 -11.30
N LEU A 19 16.80 5.40 -11.93
CA LEU A 19 18.03 4.61 -11.74
C LEU A 19 18.61 4.74 -10.32
N ASP A 20 18.27 5.81 -9.63
CA ASP A 20 18.68 6.18 -8.28
C ASP A 20 17.56 5.96 -7.24
N GLU A 21 16.46 5.33 -7.65
CA GLU A 21 15.32 5.05 -6.78
C GLU A 21 15.18 3.55 -6.48
N ASP A 22 14.90 3.25 -5.22
CA ASP A 22 14.56 1.92 -4.71
C ASP A 22 13.57 2.03 -3.54
N VAL A 23 13.24 0.91 -2.91
CA VAL A 23 12.33 0.87 -1.75
C VAL A 23 12.84 1.77 -0.61
N VAL A 24 14.16 1.89 -0.39
CA VAL A 24 14.73 2.74 0.67
C VAL A 24 14.48 4.22 0.37
N THR A 25 14.90 4.69 -0.81
CA THR A 25 14.83 6.11 -1.17
C THR A 25 13.39 6.60 -1.28
N MET A 26 12.49 5.78 -1.86
CA MET A 26 11.07 6.10 -1.94
C MET A 26 10.39 6.06 -0.55
N SER A 27 10.78 5.15 0.33
CA SER A 27 10.30 5.10 1.71
C SER A 27 10.70 6.36 2.49
N ILE A 28 11.93 6.84 2.32
CA ILE A 28 12.40 8.08 2.96
C ILE A 28 11.58 9.28 2.49
N GLU A 29 11.28 9.39 1.20
CA GLU A 29 10.46 10.49 0.66
C GLU A 29 9.02 10.43 1.20
N ALA A 30 8.39 9.25 1.19
CA ALA A 30 7.04 9.08 1.76
C ALA A 30 7.01 9.39 3.27
N ALA A 31 8.03 8.95 4.00
CA ALA A 31 8.15 9.22 5.43
C ALA A 31 8.39 10.69 5.77
N ARG A 32 9.15 11.43 4.95
CA ARG A 32 9.29 12.90 5.07
C ARG A 32 7.95 13.61 4.93
N ASN A 33 7.11 13.18 3.99
CA ASN A 33 5.77 13.72 3.83
C ASN A 33 4.87 13.40 5.04
N ALA A 34 4.99 12.19 5.59
CA ALA A 34 4.26 11.83 6.81
C ALA A 34 4.70 12.66 8.02
N LEU A 35 6.02 12.88 8.20
CA LEU A 35 6.56 13.76 9.25
C LEU A 35 6.12 15.21 9.09
N ALA A 36 6.12 15.74 7.86
CA ALA A 36 5.67 17.10 7.59
C ALA A 36 4.18 17.29 7.98
N ARG A 37 3.33 16.28 7.73
CA ARG A 37 1.92 16.30 8.15
C ARG A 37 1.74 16.09 9.64
N ALA A 38 2.52 15.18 10.24
CA ALA A 38 2.41 14.91 11.67
C ALA A 38 2.86 16.09 12.53
N GLN A 39 3.87 16.85 12.08
CA GLN A 39 4.48 17.97 12.81
C GLN A 39 5.02 17.57 14.19
N ILE A 40 5.61 16.38 14.29
CA ILE A 40 6.26 15.86 15.48
C ILE A 40 7.79 15.83 15.31
N ASP A 41 8.53 15.77 16.40
CA ASP A 41 9.97 15.56 16.34
C ASP A 41 10.24 14.10 15.93
N PRO A 42 11.09 13.84 14.91
CA PRO A 42 11.45 12.48 14.52
C PRO A 42 11.93 11.59 15.68
N VAL A 43 12.60 12.14 16.68
CA VAL A 43 13.09 11.39 17.86
C VAL A 43 11.98 10.79 18.73
N ASP A 44 10.73 11.29 18.58
CA ASP A 44 9.58 10.76 19.32
C ASP A 44 9.02 9.48 18.68
N ILE A 45 9.43 9.15 17.45
CA ILE A 45 9.05 7.90 16.77
C ILE A 45 9.83 6.74 17.37
N ARG A 46 9.13 5.78 17.99
CA ARG A 46 9.72 4.67 18.71
C ARG A 46 9.67 3.34 17.95
N ALA A 47 9.09 3.34 16.74
CA ALA A 47 9.13 2.20 15.84
C ALA A 47 9.05 2.65 14.38
N VAL A 48 9.83 1.99 13.50
CA VAL A 48 9.79 2.15 12.05
C VAL A 48 9.65 0.78 11.41
N TRP A 49 8.53 0.55 10.73
CA TRP A 49 8.21 -0.69 10.04
C TRP A 49 8.10 -0.46 8.55
N VAL A 50 8.80 -1.25 7.74
CA VAL A 50 8.71 -1.20 6.28
C VAL A 50 8.22 -2.54 5.77
N GLY A 51 7.00 -2.53 5.20
CA GLY A 51 6.42 -3.68 4.51
C GLY A 51 6.76 -3.63 3.02
N SER A 52 7.38 -4.69 2.51
CA SER A 52 7.78 -4.80 1.11
C SER A 52 8.05 -6.24 0.72
N GLU A 53 7.88 -6.59 -0.55
CA GLU A 53 8.38 -7.84 -1.13
C GLU A 53 9.60 -7.62 -2.05
N SER A 54 10.13 -6.39 -2.10
CA SER A 54 11.24 -5.99 -2.98
C SER A 54 12.33 -5.19 -2.25
N HIS A 55 12.60 -5.54 -0.99
CA HIS A 55 13.72 -4.96 -0.24
C HIS A 55 15.03 -5.10 -1.02
N PRO A 56 15.88 -4.05 -1.05
CA PRO A 56 17.14 -4.10 -1.81
C PRO A 56 18.17 -5.05 -1.21
N TYR A 57 18.05 -5.37 0.09
CA TYR A 57 18.95 -6.27 0.79
C TYR A 57 18.20 -7.44 1.41
N ALA A 58 18.72 -8.65 1.27
CA ALA A 58 18.15 -9.85 1.86
C ALA A 58 18.38 -9.95 3.38
N VAL A 59 19.39 -9.25 3.94
CA VAL A 59 19.82 -9.37 5.33
C VAL A 59 19.89 -8.03 6.07
N LYS A 60 19.99 -6.90 5.39
CA LYS A 60 20.06 -5.57 6.00
C LYS A 60 18.68 -4.92 5.97
N PRO A 61 18.10 -4.55 7.13
CA PRO A 61 16.76 -3.95 7.15
C PRO A 61 16.69 -2.60 6.43
N THR A 62 15.67 -2.41 5.60
CA THR A 62 15.31 -1.14 4.98
C THR A 62 14.92 -0.11 6.04
N SER A 63 14.16 -0.53 7.03
CA SER A 63 13.66 0.29 8.14
C SER A 63 14.78 1.02 8.91
N THR A 64 15.94 0.40 9.08
CA THR A 64 17.08 1.06 9.75
C THR A 64 17.68 2.18 8.92
N LEU A 65 17.71 2.03 7.59
CA LEU A 65 18.18 3.07 6.67
C LEU A 65 17.22 4.27 6.67
N VAL A 66 15.91 3.99 6.70
CA VAL A 66 14.87 5.02 6.78
C VAL A 66 14.97 5.77 8.11
N ALA A 67 15.07 5.04 9.23
CA ALA A 67 15.18 5.64 10.57
C ALA A 67 16.40 6.55 10.71
N ASP A 68 17.55 6.11 10.21
CA ASP A 68 18.80 6.91 10.24
C ASP A 68 18.68 8.16 9.38
N ALA A 69 18.21 8.02 8.14
CA ALA A 69 18.08 9.13 7.20
C ALA A 69 17.09 10.23 7.65
N LEU A 70 16.16 9.88 8.57
CA LEU A 70 15.16 10.80 9.11
C LEU A 70 15.50 11.35 10.50
N GLY A 71 16.63 10.92 11.09
CA GLY A 71 17.03 11.32 12.43
C GLY A 71 16.19 10.68 13.55
N ILE A 72 15.52 9.56 13.28
CA ILE A 72 14.74 8.78 14.25
C ILE A 72 15.65 7.90 15.11
N ALA A 73 16.71 7.33 14.50
CA ALA A 73 17.67 6.49 15.19
C ALA A 73 18.51 7.29 16.21
N PRO A 74 19.11 6.64 17.24
CA PRO A 74 19.18 5.19 17.47
C PRO A 74 18.11 4.63 18.42
N ALA A 75 17.30 5.45 19.05
CA ALA A 75 16.40 5.03 20.14
C ALA A 75 15.01 4.58 19.61
N THR A 76 14.98 3.68 18.63
CA THR A 76 13.76 3.20 17.98
C THR A 76 13.82 1.70 17.70
N LEU A 77 12.67 1.04 17.63
CA LEU A 77 12.52 -0.29 17.06
C LEU A 77 12.52 -0.18 15.53
N ALA A 78 13.11 -1.13 14.83
CA ALA A 78 13.10 -1.14 13.37
C ALA A 78 13.08 -2.59 12.86
N ALA A 79 12.15 -2.90 11.95
CA ALA A 79 12.08 -4.18 11.28
C ALA A 79 11.40 -4.06 9.91
N ASP A 80 11.75 -4.97 9.02
CA ASP A 80 11.08 -5.13 7.74
C ASP A 80 10.03 -6.24 7.87
N TRP A 81 8.89 -6.04 7.21
CA TRP A 81 7.76 -6.96 7.20
C TRP A 81 7.57 -7.58 5.84
N GLU A 82 7.37 -8.88 5.80
CA GLU A 82 7.06 -9.65 4.60
C GLU A 82 5.69 -10.30 4.74
N PHE A 83 4.76 -9.94 3.89
CA PHE A 83 3.50 -10.61 3.63
C PHE A 83 3.00 -10.20 2.23
N ALA A 84 3.86 -10.33 1.23
CA ALA A 84 3.54 -9.89 -0.12
C ALA A 84 2.86 -8.49 -0.12
N CYS A 85 1.78 -8.31 -0.88
CA CYS A 85 1.10 -7.03 -1.00
C CYS A 85 0.38 -6.53 0.28
N LYS A 86 0.27 -7.36 1.33
CA LYS A 86 -0.36 -7.02 2.61
C LYS A 86 0.66 -6.49 3.64
N ALA A 87 1.97 -6.60 3.38
CA ALA A 87 3.02 -6.24 4.33
C ALA A 87 2.89 -4.81 4.89
N GLY A 88 2.39 -3.85 4.08
CA GLY A 88 2.15 -2.48 4.53
C GLY A 88 1.04 -2.38 5.57
N SER A 89 -0.08 -3.09 5.42
CA SER A 89 -1.16 -3.09 6.43
C SER A 89 -0.78 -3.86 7.69
N GLU A 90 0.08 -4.89 7.61
CA GLU A 90 0.69 -5.52 8.80
C GLU A 90 1.52 -4.52 9.59
N ALA A 91 2.33 -3.69 8.90
CA ALA A 91 3.10 -2.63 9.55
C ALA A 91 2.19 -1.61 10.26
N VAL A 92 1.03 -1.28 9.69
CA VAL A 92 0.02 -0.42 10.33
C VAL A 92 -0.53 -1.09 11.60
N GLN A 93 -0.92 -2.37 11.53
CA GLN A 93 -1.47 -3.08 12.69
C GLN A 93 -0.44 -3.25 13.82
N ALA A 94 0.82 -3.55 13.47
CA ALA A 94 1.92 -3.62 14.44
C ALA A 94 2.15 -2.26 15.12
N SER A 95 2.11 -1.16 14.36
CA SER A 95 2.22 0.21 14.88
C SER A 95 1.05 0.54 15.80
N LEU A 96 -0.17 0.20 15.41
CA LEU A 96 -1.38 0.41 16.21
C LEU A 96 -1.27 -0.33 17.57
N GLY A 97 -0.79 -1.58 17.55
CA GLY A 97 -0.56 -2.36 18.78
C GLY A 97 0.46 -1.72 19.72
N LEU A 98 1.58 -1.19 19.18
CA LEU A 98 2.60 -0.51 20.00
C LEU A 98 2.09 0.81 20.60
N VAL A 99 1.38 1.62 19.82
CA VAL A 99 0.81 2.88 20.30
C VAL A 99 -0.31 2.60 21.30
N GLY A 100 -1.22 1.69 20.96
CA GLY A 100 -2.35 1.31 21.82
C GLY A 100 -1.94 0.69 23.15
N SER A 101 -0.79 -0.01 23.21
CA SER A 101 -0.23 -0.55 24.46
C SER A 101 0.57 0.48 25.29
N GLY A 102 0.82 1.66 24.76
CA GLY A 102 1.67 2.68 25.39
C GLY A 102 3.17 2.39 25.31
N MET A 103 3.62 1.37 24.56
CA MET A 103 5.04 1.09 24.34
C MET A 103 5.72 2.11 23.44
N ALA A 104 4.98 2.78 22.57
CA ALA A 104 5.43 3.85 21.70
C ALA A 104 4.44 5.02 21.74
N ALA A 105 4.93 6.26 21.80
CA ALA A 105 4.08 7.42 21.58
C ALA A 105 3.69 7.54 20.10
N TYR A 106 4.67 7.35 19.21
CA TYR A 106 4.47 7.32 17.76
C TYR A 106 5.20 6.14 17.14
N ALA A 107 4.59 5.57 16.10
CA ALA A 107 5.16 4.52 15.29
C ALA A 107 4.92 4.82 13.80
N MET A 108 5.91 4.52 12.97
CA MET A 108 5.83 4.73 11.52
C MET A 108 5.63 3.40 10.80
N ALA A 109 4.61 3.35 9.96
CA ALA A 109 4.30 2.23 9.08
C ALA A 109 4.44 2.64 7.62
N ILE A 110 5.20 1.89 6.84
CA ILE A 110 5.45 2.14 5.43
C ILE A 110 5.11 0.89 4.63
N GLY A 111 4.33 1.05 3.55
CA GLY A 111 4.17 0.04 2.52
C GLY A 111 4.77 0.56 1.23
N MET A 112 5.82 -0.09 0.71
CA MET A 112 6.57 0.40 -0.43
C MET A 112 7.14 -0.75 -1.27
N ASP A 113 6.93 -0.72 -2.58
CA ASP A 113 7.50 -1.73 -3.48
C ASP A 113 8.04 -1.16 -4.78
N THR A 114 8.99 -1.89 -5.35
CA THR A 114 9.51 -1.74 -6.72
C THR A 114 9.40 -3.06 -7.47
N ALA A 115 8.30 -3.77 -7.28
CA ALA A 115 8.10 -5.13 -7.78
C ALA A 115 8.23 -5.24 -9.30
N GLN A 116 8.60 -6.42 -9.77
CA GLN A 116 8.88 -6.69 -11.17
C GLN A 116 8.16 -7.95 -11.65
N GLY A 117 7.58 -7.87 -12.86
CA GLY A 117 7.17 -9.05 -13.61
C GLY A 117 8.28 -9.56 -14.54
N ARG A 118 8.23 -10.85 -14.87
CA ARG A 118 9.09 -11.44 -15.90
C ARG A 118 8.79 -10.80 -17.25
N PRO A 119 9.80 -10.50 -18.10
CA PRO A 119 9.55 -10.02 -19.44
C PRO A 119 8.59 -10.90 -20.22
N GLY A 120 7.52 -10.31 -20.75
CA GLY A 120 6.46 -11.00 -21.48
C GLY A 120 5.39 -11.69 -20.64
N ASP A 121 5.51 -11.70 -19.30
CA ASP A 121 4.49 -12.17 -18.38
C ASP A 121 3.39 -11.12 -18.19
N ALA A 122 2.18 -11.56 -17.82
CA ALA A 122 1.06 -10.66 -17.52
C ALA A 122 1.38 -9.67 -16.38
N LEU A 123 2.17 -10.10 -15.39
CA LEU A 123 2.61 -9.24 -14.28
C LEU A 123 3.52 -8.10 -14.74
N GLU A 124 4.26 -8.25 -15.84
CA GLU A 124 5.11 -7.17 -16.34
C GLU A 124 4.32 -5.90 -16.65
N TYR A 125 3.07 -6.04 -17.08
CA TYR A 125 2.22 -4.91 -17.45
C TYR A 125 1.61 -4.19 -16.25
N THR A 126 1.51 -4.85 -15.11
CA THR A 126 0.88 -4.29 -13.91
C THR A 126 1.86 -4.01 -12.79
N ALA A 127 2.94 -4.78 -12.66
CA ALA A 127 3.93 -4.61 -11.58
C ALA A 127 4.62 -3.24 -11.67
N ALA A 128 4.49 -2.45 -10.61
CA ALA A 128 4.85 -1.05 -10.57
C ALA A 128 5.65 -0.69 -9.30
N ALA A 129 6.05 0.55 -9.18
CA ALA A 129 6.78 1.08 -8.03
C ALA A 129 5.97 2.18 -7.34
N GLY A 130 5.97 2.19 -6.02
CA GLY A 130 5.30 3.20 -5.23
C GLY A 130 4.87 2.70 -3.85
N GLY A 131 4.31 3.62 -3.09
CA GLY A 131 3.79 3.33 -1.75
C GLY A 131 3.48 4.57 -0.95
N ALA A 132 3.20 4.37 0.33
CA ALA A 132 2.89 5.43 1.27
C ALA A 132 3.43 5.12 2.67
N ALA A 133 3.57 6.16 3.48
CA ALA A 133 3.96 6.10 4.87
C ALA A 133 2.91 6.77 5.75
N PHE A 134 2.66 6.17 6.92
CA PHE A 134 1.75 6.70 7.94
C PHE A 134 2.45 6.72 9.29
N ILE A 135 2.15 7.74 10.09
CA ILE A 135 2.55 7.83 11.49
C ILE A 135 1.31 7.58 12.33
N LEU A 136 1.37 6.59 13.18
CA LEU A 136 0.36 6.27 14.16
C LEU A 136 0.74 6.89 15.49
N GLY A 137 -0.23 7.50 16.18
CA GLY A 137 -0.05 8.23 17.42
C GLY A 137 -1.36 8.44 18.16
N PRO A 138 -1.41 9.38 19.13
CA PRO A 138 -2.62 9.70 19.88
C PRO A 138 -3.79 10.14 18.98
N GLY A 139 -4.99 9.67 19.32
CA GLY A 139 -6.19 9.91 18.49
C GLY A 139 -6.56 11.39 18.36
N GLU A 140 -6.31 12.20 19.38
CA GLU A 140 -6.58 13.64 19.37
C GLU A 140 -5.72 14.46 18.38
N GLU A 141 -4.62 13.88 17.90
CA GLU A 141 -3.72 14.47 16.91
C GLU A 141 -3.93 13.92 15.51
N ALA A 142 -4.65 12.82 15.40
CA ALA A 142 -4.76 12.04 14.17
C ALA A 142 -5.69 12.70 13.15
N VAL A 143 -5.33 12.62 11.87
CA VAL A 143 -6.20 13.03 10.73
C VAL A 143 -7.33 12.04 10.47
N ALA A 144 -7.16 10.80 10.93
CA ALA A 144 -8.20 9.76 10.96
C ALA A 144 -7.93 8.81 12.12
N THR A 145 -8.97 8.34 12.80
CA THR A 145 -8.90 7.31 13.84
C THR A 145 -9.15 5.95 13.24
N ILE A 146 -8.37 4.94 13.64
CA ILE A 146 -8.64 3.53 13.33
C ILE A 146 -9.53 2.98 14.42
N GLU A 147 -10.78 2.66 14.09
CA GLU A 147 -11.79 2.27 15.07
C GLU A 147 -11.87 0.76 15.26
N ALA A 148 -11.58 0.00 14.21
CA ALA A 148 -11.60 -1.46 14.24
C ALA A 148 -10.63 -2.04 13.21
N THR A 149 -10.10 -3.23 13.52
CA THR A 149 -9.27 -4.01 12.59
C THR A 149 -9.66 -5.48 12.64
N TYR A 150 -9.54 -6.17 11.50
CA TYR A 150 -9.72 -7.61 11.39
C TYR A 150 -8.75 -8.19 10.36
N SER A 151 -8.18 -9.36 10.65
CA SER A 151 -7.30 -10.08 9.73
C SER A 151 -7.86 -11.46 9.42
N TYR A 152 -7.88 -11.82 8.14
CA TYR A 152 -8.28 -13.13 7.64
C TYR A 152 -7.10 -13.77 6.89
N VAL A 153 -6.56 -14.87 7.40
CA VAL A 153 -5.33 -15.50 6.88
C VAL A 153 -5.52 -16.99 6.70
N THR A 154 -5.05 -17.52 5.59
CA THR A 154 -4.93 -18.95 5.31
C THR A 154 -3.61 -19.26 4.64
N ASP A 155 -3.16 -20.53 4.63
CA ASP A 155 -2.05 -20.96 3.81
C ASP A 155 -2.56 -21.26 2.38
N THR A 156 -2.42 -20.27 1.49
CA THR A 156 -2.91 -20.34 0.11
C THR A 156 -1.79 -19.96 -0.87
N PRO A 157 -1.16 -20.94 -1.54
CA PRO A 157 0.00 -20.70 -2.41
C PRO A 157 -0.42 -20.20 -3.80
N ASP A 158 -0.94 -18.98 -3.88
CA ASP A 158 -1.40 -18.34 -5.12
C ASP A 158 -0.31 -17.58 -5.88
N PHE A 159 0.70 -17.07 -5.15
CA PHE A 159 1.82 -16.29 -5.68
C PHE A 159 3.00 -16.41 -4.70
N TRP A 160 4.20 -16.66 -5.21
CA TRP A 160 5.40 -16.84 -4.39
C TRP A 160 6.67 -16.57 -5.19
N ARG A 161 7.77 -16.28 -4.51
CA ARG A 161 9.12 -16.18 -5.07
C ARG A 161 10.12 -16.83 -4.11
N ARG A 162 10.83 -17.85 -4.54
CA ARG A 162 11.93 -18.42 -3.75
C ARG A 162 13.14 -17.50 -3.76
N SER A 163 13.97 -17.55 -2.73
CA SER A 163 15.11 -16.64 -2.51
C SER A 163 16.13 -16.60 -3.68
N HIS A 164 16.24 -17.67 -4.47
CA HIS A 164 17.15 -17.74 -5.61
C HIS A 164 16.50 -17.39 -6.96
N GLU A 165 15.21 -17.08 -6.97
CA GLU A 165 14.47 -16.72 -8.17
C GLU A 165 14.45 -15.20 -8.36
N THR A 166 14.60 -14.77 -9.63
CA THR A 166 14.53 -13.35 -9.98
C THR A 166 13.11 -12.83 -10.03
N TYR A 167 12.17 -13.67 -10.46
CA TYR A 167 10.78 -13.29 -10.67
C TYR A 167 9.83 -14.23 -9.92
N PRO A 168 8.67 -13.70 -9.49
CA PRO A 168 7.68 -14.54 -8.84
C PRO A 168 7.03 -15.55 -9.80
N SER A 169 6.51 -16.62 -9.23
CA SER A 169 5.59 -17.57 -9.84
C SER A 169 4.18 -17.34 -9.32
N HIS A 170 3.15 -17.63 -10.10
CA HIS A 170 1.76 -17.46 -9.72
C HIS A 170 0.87 -18.60 -10.22
N GLY A 171 -0.25 -18.78 -9.54
CA GLY A 171 -1.24 -19.83 -9.82
C GLY A 171 -2.27 -19.46 -10.90
N ASP A 172 -1.93 -18.59 -11.85
CA ASP A 172 -2.82 -18.12 -12.91
C ASP A 172 -4.19 -17.65 -12.39
N ARG A 173 -5.27 -18.32 -12.79
CA ARG A 173 -6.64 -17.92 -12.38
C ARG A 173 -6.90 -18.10 -10.90
N PHE A 174 -6.17 -18.98 -10.22
CA PHE A 174 -6.30 -19.23 -8.79
C PHE A 174 -5.92 -17.99 -7.96
N THR A 175 -5.01 -17.16 -8.43
CA THR A 175 -4.64 -15.88 -7.79
C THR A 175 -5.82 -14.93 -7.63
N GLY A 176 -6.79 -14.95 -8.55
CA GLY A 176 -8.01 -14.15 -8.46
C GLY A 176 -9.13 -14.88 -7.72
N ALA A 177 -9.52 -16.03 -8.24
CA ALA A 177 -10.54 -16.89 -7.66
C ALA A 177 -10.01 -18.31 -7.49
N PRO A 178 -9.86 -18.83 -6.25
CA PRO A 178 -10.46 -18.24 -5.04
C PRO A 178 -9.62 -17.18 -4.30
N ALA A 179 -8.26 -17.16 -4.44
CA ALA A 179 -7.40 -16.51 -3.47
C ALA A 179 -7.77 -15.05 -3.13
N TYR A 180 -7.70 -14.11 -4.09
CA TYR A 180 -8.00 -12.71 -3.82
C TYR A 180 -9.44 -12.50 -3.32
N PHE A 181 -10.43 -13.07 -4.03
CA PHE A 181 -11.82 -12.79 -3.71
C PHE A 181 -12.25 -13.39 -2.38
N ASP A 182 -11.87 -14.63 -2.08
CA ASP A 182 -12.23 -15.26 -0.80
C ASP A 182 -11.68 -14.45 0.39
N HIS A 183 -10.42 -14.01 0.31
CA HIS A 183 -9.80 -13.29 1.43
C HIS A 183 -10.36 -11.88 1.59
N VAL A 184 -10.43 -11.12 0.50
CA VAL A 184 -10.94 -9.73 0.53
C VAL A 184 -12.41 -9.68 0.96
N LEU A 185 -13.25 -10.58 0.41
CA LEU A 185 -14.68 -10.59 0.76
C LEU A 185 -14.92 -11.04 2.19
N ASN A 186 -14.22 -12.09 2.67
CA ASN A 186 -14.37 -12.54 4.05
C ASN A 186 -13.86 -11.49 5.04
N ALA A 187 -12.70 -10.90 4.82
CA ALA A 187 -12.17 -9.87 5.71
C ALA A 187 -13.11 -8.66 5.80
N ALA A 188 -13.58 -8.16 4.65
CA ALA A 188 -14.49 -7.03 4.59
C ALA A 188 -15.84 -7.33 5.25
N GLN A 189 -16.47 -8.47 4.92
CA GLN A 189 -17.78 -8.83 5.45
C GLN A 189 -17.75 -9.06 6.95
N ILE A 190 -16.79 -9.85 7.45
CA ILE A 190 -16.64 -10.11 8.89
C ILE A 190 -16.37 -8.81 9.65
N MET A 191 -15.56 -7.90 9.09
CA MET A 191 -15.32 -6.59 9.71
C MET A 191 -16.61 -5.77 9.77
N MET A 192 -17.34 -5.65 8.68
CA MET A 192 -18.60 -4.88 8.65
C MET A 192 -19.64 -5.46 9.61
N ASP A 193 -19.80 -6.78 9.62
CA ASP A 193 -20.73 -7.47 10.54
C ASP A 193 -20.35 -7.22 12.01
N ALA A 194 -19.06 -7.36 12.34
CA ALA A 194 -18.56 -7.17 13.70
C ALA A 194 -18.65 -5.71 14.17
N TYR A 195 -18.44 -4.78 13.25
CA TYR A 195 -18.53 -3.34 13.51
C TYR A 195 -20.00 -2.84 13.52
N GLY A 196 -20.91 -3.62 12.94
CA GLY A 196 -22.33 -3.26 12.82
C GLY A 196 -22.59 -2.19 11.77
N ALA A 197 -21.88 -2.26 10.64
CA ALA A 197 -21.99 -1.30 9.54
C ALA A 197 -22.33 -1.98 8.21
N GLU A 198 -23.06 -1.25 7.38
CA GLU A 198 -23.40 -1.62 6.01
C GLU A 198 -22.52 -0.81 5.02
N PRO A 199 -22.37 -1.22 3.75
CA PRO A 199 -21.57 -0.48 2.76
C PRO A 199 -21.97 0.98 2.59
N SER A 200 -23.25 1.31 2.82
CA SER A 200 -23.76 2.70 2.77
C SER A 200 -23.31 3.58 3.95
N ASP A 201 -22.75 3.00 4.99
CA ASP A 201 -22.23 3.75 6.16
C ASP A 201 -20.81 4.26 5.94
N PHE A 202 -20.19 3.87 4.83
CA PHE A 202 -18.86 4.31 4.43
C PHE A 202 -18.94 5.28 3.26
N GLU A 203 -18.26 6.43 3.36
CA GLU A 203 -18.12 7.33 2.22
C GLU A 203 -17.15 6.77 1.18
N TYR A 204 -16.10 6.09 1.64
CA TYR A 204 -15.08 5.48 0.77
C TYR A 204 -14.77 4.04 1.16
N ALA A 205 -14.42 3.25 0.13
CA ALA A 205 -13.88 1.91 0.30
C ALA A 205 -12.62 1.72 -0.55
N ILE A 206 -11.57 1.23 0.08
CA ILE A 206 -10.26 1.04 -0.55
C ILE A 206 -9.95 -0.46 -0.52
N PHE A 207 -9.62 -1.02 -1.66
CA PHE A 207 -9.22 -2.42 -1.79
C PHE A 207 -7.81 -2.51 -2.35
N HIS A 208 -7.09 -3.56 -2.00
CA HIS A 208 -5.87 -3.90 -2.75
C HIS A 208 -6.18 -4.03 -4.24
N GLN A 209 -5.34 -3.46 -5.09
CA GLN A 209 -5.62 -3.26 -6.50
C GLN A 209 -4.54 -3.87 -7.43
N PRO A 210 -4.59 -5.19 -7.70
CA PRO A 210 -3.67 -5.83 -8.64
C PRO A 210 -3.89 -5.36 -10.08
N ASN A 211 -5.10 -4.94 -10.39
CA ASN A 211 -5.61 -4.34 -11.63
C ASN A 211 -6.97 -3.69 -11.32
N VAL A 212 -7.53 -2.93 -12.26
CA VAL A 212 -8.82 -2.23 -12.07
C VAL A 212 -10.00 -3.20 -11.83
N LYS A 213 -9.96 -4.40 -12.44
CA LYS A 213 -11.12 -5.33 -12.41
C LYS A 213 -11.35 -5.97 -11.04
N PHE A 214 -10.28 -6.29 -10.30
CA PHE A 214 -10.39 -7.02 -9.02
C PHE A 214 -11.07 -6.16 -7.94
N PRO A 215 -10.57 -4.97 -7.59
CA PRO A 215 -11.22 -4.12 -6.59
C PRO A 215 -12.63 -3.71 -7.01
N SER A 216 -12.87 -3.38 -8.29
CA SER A 216 -14.21 -3.03 -8.77
C SER A 216 -15.21 -4.18 -8.64
N ARG A 217 -14.77 -5.42 -8.89
CA ARG A 217 -15.62 -6.60 -8.70
C ARG A 217 -15.85 -6.91 -7.23
N ALA A 218 -14.82 -6.84 -6.38
CA ALA A 218 -14.96 -7.05 -4.93
C ALA A 218 -15.92 -6.01 -4.32
N ALA A 219 -15.75 -4.73 -4.64
CA ALA A 219 -16.63 -3.65 -4.23
C ALA A 219 -18.09 -3.94 -4.60
N LYS A 220 -18.35 -4.29 -5.86
CA LYS A 220 -19.70 -4.64 -6.33
C LYS A 220 -20.30 -5.84 -5.59
N MET A 221 -19.50 -6.87 -5.31
CA MET A 221 -19.96 -8.07 -4.57
C MET A 221 -20.31 -7.75 -3.12
N LEU A 222 -19.63 -6.78 -2.51
CA LEU A 222 -19.89 -6.28 -1.16
C LEU A 222 -21.00 -5.22 -1.08
N GLY A 223 -21.48 -4.70 -2.23
CA GLY A 223 -22.54 -3.68 -2.26
C GLY A 223 -22.06 -2.24 -2.35
N PHE A 224 -20.74 -2.01 -2.50
CA PHE A 224 -20.18 -0.67 -2.71
C PHE A 224 -20.41 -0.17 -4.15
N THR A 225 -20.58 1.14 -4.27
CA THR A 225 -20.72 1.84 -5.56
C THR A 225 -19.36 2.15 -6.20
N PRO A 226 -19.29 2.40 -7.51
CA PRO A 226 -18.06 2.86 -8.15
C PRO A 226 -17.52 4.18 -7.57
N ASP A 227 -18.38 5.10 -7.14
CA ASP A 227 -17.99 6.41 -6.61
C ASP A 227 -17.27 6.26 -5.26
N GLN A 228 -17.69 5.31 -4.42
CA GLN A 228 -17.04 5.05 -3.13
C GLN A 228 -15.60 4.54 -3.27
N ILE A 229 -15.26 3.86 -4.37
CA ILE A 229 -13.91 3.32 -4.59
C ILE A 229 -13.03 4.22 -5.47
N ALA A 230 -13.63 5.14 -6.21
CA ALA A 230 -12.95 5.94 -7.22
C ALA A 230 -11.73 6.72 -6.70
N PRO A 231 -11.76 7.39 -5.53
CA PRO A 231 -10.62 8.17 -5.05
C PRO A 231 -9.37 7.32 -4.76
N GLY A 232 -9.57 6.11 -4.25
CA GLY A 232 -8.48 5.18 -3.91
C GLY A 232 -8.05 4.27 -5.07
N LEU A 233 -8.76 4.27 -6.20
CA LEU A 233 -8.52 3.36 -7.33
C LEU A 233 -7.48 3.93 -8.30
N LEU A 234 -6.20 3.79 -7.98
CA LEU A 234 -5.09 4.39 -8.71
C LEU A 234 -4.42 3.46 -9.73
N VAL A 235 -4.66 2.16 -9.64
CA VAL A 235 -3.94 1.13 -10.41
C VAL A 235 -4.02 1.33 -11.93
N GLY A 236 -5.07 1.94 -12.45
CA GLY A 236 -5.20 2.27 -13.88
C GLY A 236 -4.11 3.22 -14.36
N GLN A 237 -3.68 4.15 -13.50
CA GLN A 237 -2.73 5.22 -13.82
C GLN A 237 -1.28 4.88 -13.45
N ILE A 238 -1.08 4.08 -12.38
CA ILE A 238 0.27 3.85 -11.84
C ILE A 238 0.69 2.38 -11.81
N GLY A 239 -0.23 1.46 -12.08
CA GLY A 239 0.00 0.03 -11.91
C GLY A 239 -0.15 -0.46 -10.47
N ASN A 240 0.13 -1.75 -10.24
CA ASN A 240 0.08 -2.37 -8.92
C ASN A 240 1.39 -2.10 -8.16
N VAL A 241 1.30 -1.36 -7.08
CA VAL A 241 2.44 -1.05 -6.18
C VAL A 241 2.49 -1.97 -4.94
N TYR A 242 1.92 -3.16 -5.05
CA TYR A 242 2.01 -4.27 -4.10
C TYR A 242 1.73 -3.86 -2.64
N SER A 243 2.71 -3.95 -1.73
CA SER A 243 2.53 -3.63 -0.30
C SER A 243 2.10 -2.18 -0.05
N GLY A 244 2.42 -1.27 -0.96
CA GLY A 244 1.98 0.12 -0.94
C GLY A 244 0.56 0.33 -1.46
N SER A 245 -0.06 -0.65 -2.12
CA SER A 245 -1.27 -0.48 -2.93
C SER A 245 -2.46 0.07 -2.13
N SER A 246 -2.86 -0.58 -1.05
CA SER A 246 -3.97 -0.13 -0.21
C SER A 246 -3.62 1.15 0.58
N LEU A 247 -2.38 1.28 1.04
CA LEU A 247 -1.93 2.48 1.76
C LEU A 247 -1.86 3.72 0.85
N LEU A 248 -1.43 3.57 -0.39
CA LEU A 248 -1.45 4.67 -1.35
C LEU A 248 -2.89 5.07 -1.73
N GLY A 249 -3.79 4.09 -1.85
CA GLY A 249 -5.22 4.34 -1.99
C GLY A 249 -5.80 5.12 -0.81
N LEU A 250 -5.38 4.79 0.44
CA LEU A 250 -5.75 5.56 1.63
C LEU A 250 -5.20 6.98 1.58
N SER A 251 -3.93 7.16 1.20
CA SER A 251 -3.35 8.50 1.03
C SER A 251 -4.15 9.36 0.06
N ALA A 252 -4.49 8.83 -1.11
CA ALA A 252 -5.27 9.55 -2.12
C ALA A 252 -6.70 9.86 -1.63
N THR A 253 -7.31 8.97 -0.88
CA THR A 253 -8.64 9.19 -0.29
C THR A 253 -8.59 10.28 0.77
N LEU A 254 -7.60 10.25 1.67
CA LEU A 254 -7.40 11.30 2.70
C LEU A 254 -7.08 12.68 2.09
N ASP A 255 -6.53 12.73 0.87
CA ASP A 255 -6.29 13.99 0.15
C ASP A 255 -7.59 14.76 -0.18
N ILE A 256 -8.77 14.10 -0.12
CA ILE A 256 -10.08 14.69 -0.44
C ILE A 256 -11.14 14.50 0.64
N ALA A 257 -10.98 13.51 1.52
CA ALA A 257 -11.96 13.17 2.54
C ALA A 257 -12.26 14.33 3.49
N GLN A 258 -13.48 14.40 4.02
CA GLN A 258 -13.94 15.43 4.93
C GLN A 258 -14.06 14.88 6.37
N PRO A 259 -14.00 15.75 7.37
CA PRO A 259 -14.27 15.37 8.77
C PRO A 259 -15.58 14.60 8.93
N GLY A 260 -15.54 13.51 9.69
CA GLY A 260 -16.69 12.64 9.95
C GLY A 260 -16.92 11.54 8.91
N GLU A 261 -16.28 11.61 7.75
CA GLU A 261 -16.40 10.57 6.72
C GLU A 261 -15.70 9.28 7.14
N ARG A 262 -16.34 8.16 6.84
CA ARG A 262 -15.85 6.83 7.22
C ARG A 262 -15.27 6.10 6.02
N ILE A 263 -14.14 5.44 6.23
CA ILE A 263 -13.37 4.72 5.20
C ILE A 263 -13.25 3.25 5.61
N LEU A 264 -13.59 2.32 4.71
CA LEU A 264 -13.20 0.93 4.81
C LEU A 264 -11.94 0.70 3.98
N LEU A 265 -10.87 0.20 4.60
CA LEU A 265 -9.66 -0.23 3.88
C LEU A 265 -9.56 -1.74 3.97
N VAL A 266 -9.38 -2.41 2.82
CA VAL A 266 -9.20 -3.86 2.73
C VAL A 266 -7.96 -4.17 1.92
N SER A 267 -6.92 -4.64 2.58
CA SER A 267 -5.69 -5.11 1.94
C SER A 267 -5.83 -6.54 1.43
N TYR A 268 -4.86 -6.99 0.66
CA TYR A 268 -4.68 -8.39 0.33
C TYR A 268 -3.20 -8.65 0.06
N GLY A 269 -2.69 -9.76 0.55
CA GLY A 269 -1.36 -10.28 0.24
C GLY A 269 -1.44 -11.74 -0.11
N SER A 270 -0.72 -12.11 -1.16
CA SER A 270 -0.62 -13.50 -1.60
C SER A 270 0.07 -14.37 -0.56
N GLY A 271 -0.32 -15.62 -0.51
CA GLY A 271 0.18 -16.53 0.49
C GLY A 271 -0.83 -17.16 1.46
N ALA A 272 -2.02 -16.63 1.79
CA ALA A 272 -2.72 -15.43 1.46
C ALA A 272 -3.35 -14.83 2.73
N GLY A 273 -3.56 -13.53 2.72
CA GLY A 273 -4.23 -12.85 3.84
C GLY A 273 -4.81 -11.51 3.42
N SER A 274 -5.75 -11.01 4.20
CA SER A 274 -6.41 -9.73 4.01
C SER A 274 -6.63 -9.07 5.37
N ASP A 275 -6.33 -7.77 5.48
CA ASP A 275 -6.70 -6.96 6.62
C ASP A 275 -7.84 -6.03 6.23
N ALA A 276 -8.81 -5.88 7.11
CA ALA A 276 -9.86 -4.88 7.01
C ALA A 276 -9.74 -3.89 8.16
N LEU A 277 -9.72 -2.60 7.86
CA LEU A 277 -9.65 -1.51 8.83
C LEU A 277 -10.82 -0.55 8.61
N VAL A 278 -11.44 -0.13 9.70
CA VAL A 278 -12.45 0.95 9.71
C VAL A 278 -11.78 2.21 10.24
N LEU A 279 -11.84 3.29 9.45
CA LEU A 279 -11.29 4.58 9.83
C LEU A 279 -12.39 5.64 9.79
N THR A 280 -12.31 6.63 10.70
CA THR A 280 -13.14 7.84 10.67
C THR A 280 -12.23 9.06 10.58
N VAL A 281 -12.48 9.93 9.61
CA VAL A 281 -11.70 11.15 9.38
C VAL A 281 -12.03 12.16 10.47
N THR A 282 -11.03 12.84 11.02
CA THR A 282 -11.18 13.86 12.06
C THR A 282 -11.06 15.27 11.50
N ASP A 283 -11.41 16.28 12.30
CA ASP A 283 -11.24 17.69 11.95
C ASP A 283 -9.77 18.10 11.71
N LYS A 284 -8.82 17.31 12.24
CA LYS A 284 -7.38 17.53 12.04
C LYS A 284 -6.92 17.38 10.58
N ILE A 285 -7.72 16.76 9.74
CA ILE A 285 -7.42 16.63 8.31
C ILE A 285 -7.30 18.00 7.63
N ASP A 286 -8.13 18.97 7.99
CA ASP A 286 -8.12 20.30 7.40
C ASP A 286 -6.86 21.10 7.77
N GLU A 287 -6.29 20.84 8.95
CA GLU A 287 -5.05 21.47 9.41
C GLU A 287 -3.80 20.85 8.76
N LYS A 288 -3.82 19.53 8.48
CA LYS A 288 -2.61 18.75 8.16
C LYS A 288 -2.50 18.30 6.69
N ARG A 289 -3.62 18.24 5.97
CA ARG A 289 -3.68 17.73 4.59
C ARG A 289 -2.66 18.38 3.65
N ASP A 290 -2.57 19.70 3.68
CA ASP A 290 -1.79 20.49 2.73
C ASP A 290 -0.34 20.78 3.20
N LEU A 291 0.10 20.17 4.31
CA LEU A 291 1.47 20.34 4.83
C LEU A 291 2.53 19.52 4.04
N ALA A 292 2.09 18.66 3.14
CA ALA A 292 2.95 17.95 2.21
C ALA A 292 2.22 17.76 0.86
N PRO A 293 2.94 17.45 -0.23
CA PRO A 293 2.33 17.23 -1.54
C PRO A 293 1.27 16.13 -1.50
N LYS A 294 0.15 16.33 -2.20
CA LYS A 294 -0.92 15.34 -2.38
C LYS A 294 -0.47 14.20 -3.31
N THR A 295 -1.12 13.06 -3.21
CA THR A 295 -0.86 11.89 -4.06
C THR A 295 -0.97 12.23 -5.55
N ALA A 296 -1.96 13.02 -5.95
CA ALA A 296 -2.13 13.49 -7.32
C ALA A 296 -0.90 14.25 -7.85
N ALA A 297 -0.26 15.09 -7.04
CA ALA A 297 0.93 15.84 -7.44
C ALA A 297 2.13 14.91 -7.78
N TYR A 298 2.26 13.78 -7.09
CA TYR A 298 3.26 12.76 -7.42
C TYR A 298 2.96 12.07 -8.75
N ILE A 299 1.69 11.78 -9.03
CA ILE A 299 1.27 11.16 -10.29
C ILE A 299 1.45 12.14 -11.45
N GLU A 300 1.12 13.41 -11.28
CA GLU A 300 1.20 14.44 -12.32
C GLU A 300 2.64 14.79 -12.71
N ARG A 301 3.58 14.82 -11.77
CA ARG A 301 4.99 15.18 -12.03
C ARG A 301 5.84 14.07 -12.68
N ARG A 302 5.22 12.94 -13.07
CA ARG A 302 5.93 11.81 -13.71
C ARG A 302 6.63 12.21 -15.00
N THR A 303 7.71 11.51 -15.32
CA THR A 303 8.34 11.56 -16.63
C THR A 303 7.98 10.32 -17.41
N GLU A 304 7.36 10.49 -18.57
CA GLU A 304 7.00 9.36 -19.43
C GLU A 304 8.26 8.76 -20.08
N ILE A 305 8.32 7.43 -20.04
CA ILE A 305 9.38 6.65 -20.68
C ILE A 305 8.76 5.53 -21.54
N ASP A 306 9.44 5.15 -22.60
CA ASP A 306 9.02 4.04 -23.45
C ASP A 306 9.49 2.68 -22.88
N TYR A 307 9.06 1.59 -23.53
CA TYR A 307 9.41 0.24 -23.11
C TYR A 307 10.92 -0.05 -23.21
N ALA A 308 11.64 0.54 -24.16
CA ALA A 308 13.07 0.33 -24.31
C ALA A 308 13.85 0.95 -23.15
N VAL A 309 13.47 2.16 -22.72
CA VAL A 309 14.05 2.83 -21.54
C VAL A 309 13.68 2.04 -20.27
N TYR A 310 12.42 1.61 -20.13
CA TYR A 310 11.99 0.76 -19.02
C TYR A 310 12.83 -0.52 -18.88
N THR A 311 13.00 -1.26 -19.96
CA THR A 311 13.79 -2.51 -19.92
C THR A 311 15.24 -2.28 -19.56
N ARG A 312 15.82 -1.13 -20.01
CA ARG A 312 17.16 -0.72 -19.61
C ARG A 312 17.24 -0.37 -18.12
N TYR A 313 16.31 0.43 -17.62
CA TYR A 313 16.27 0.83 -16.20
C TYR A 313 16.12 -0.38 -15.25
N ARG A 314 15.35 -1.36 -15.67
CA ARG A 314 15.10 -2.58 -14.89
C ARG A 314 16.10 -3.71 -15.14
N GLY A 315 17.16 -3.46 -15.93
CA GLY A 315 18.20 -4.46 -16.22
C GLY A 315 17.69 -5.70 -16.97
N LYS A 316 16.58 -5.56 -17.71
CA LYS A 316 15.91 -6.67 -18.43
C LYS A 316 16.52 -6.98 -19.81
N LEU A 317 17.40 -6.14 -20.30
CA LEU A 317 18.17 -6.39 -21.51
C LEU A 317 19.43 -7.14 -21.15
N ASN A 318 19.57 -8.36 -21.69
CA ASN A 318 20.85 -9.07 -21.63
C ASN A 318 21.91 -8.24 -22.35
N LYS A 319 23.06 -8.07 -21.72
CA LYS A 319 24.24 -7.45 -22.34
C LYS A 319 24.85 -8.40 -23.35
#